data_e0d224f3cc3be15d0e56f2320b133c2b
#
_entry.id   e0d224f3cc3be15d0e56f2320b133c2b
#
_cell.length_a   1.000
_cell.length_b   1.000
_cell.length_c   1.000
_cell.angle_alpha   90.00
_cell.angle_beta   90.00
_cell.angle_gamma   90.00
#
_symmetry.space_group_name_H-M   'P 1'
#
loop_
_entity.id
_entity.type
_entity.pdbx_description
1 polymer ?
#
loop_
_entity_poly.entity_id
_entity_poly.type
_entity_poly.pdbx_seq_one_letter_code
_entity_poly.pdbx_strand_id
1 'polypeptide(L)'
;MVINALGDPNAANCRRRVRLALFWLGLSLIASPAWGWGGTGHRMICEIAWQHLTPAARREVQGLLRVERGSSRFNESCTWADRIRGDSRYDFLAPWHYLNLPPGTARYRDRHCPRQGCVVRAIEETRAILADSRHSRRERLDALRLLGHFVGDVHQPLHVSHARDRGGTLRTVRYGDDPAPISLHKVWDDRLLDHWDADWRPVSLRMARALAMDERRLWSKGDAADWAMESFRLTEDQVYPQALDDVIDASEIAAARRLVETRLRQAGWRLAGLLNSALDP
;
A
#
# COMPACT_ATOMS: atom_id res chain seq x y z
N MET A 1 17.39 -71.58 -20.77
CA MET A 1 17.03 -72.64 -21.72
C MET A 1 16.13 -72.00 -22.74
N VAL A 2 16.75 -71.55 -23.85
CA VAL A 2 16.43 -71.98 -25.22
C VAL A 2 15.16 -71.38 -25.76
N ILE A 3 15.22 -70.46 -26.66
CA ILE A 3 15.55 -70.25 -28.07
C ILE A 3 14.32 -69.80 -28.85
N ASN A 4 14.47 -68.68 -29.58
CA ASN A 4 14.14 -68.42 -31.03
C ASN A 4 12.67 -68.49 -31.51
N ALA A 5 12.25 -67.76 -32.50
CA ALA A 5 12.86 -66.92 -33.51
C ALA A 5 11.76 -66.22 -34.32
N LEU A 6 12.06 -65.05 -34.89
CA LEU A 6 11.87 -64.59 -36.26
C LEU A 6 10.45 -64.52 -36.87
N GLY A 7 10.16 -63.35 -37.42
CA GLY A 7 9.26 -63.17 -38.52
C GLY A 7 8.72 -61.76 -38.70
N ASP A 8 9.48 -60.87 -39.36
CA ASP A 8 9.00 -59.74 -40.16
C ASP A 8 8.67 -60.32 -41.56
N PRO A 9 7.94 -59.69 -42.50
CA PRO A 9 7.74 -58.23 -42.71
C PRO A 9 6.40 -57.81 -43.38
N ASN A 10 6.33 -56.49 -43.53
CA ASN A 10 5.71 -55.73 -44.62
C ASN A 10 4.22 -55.38 -44.59
N ALA A 11 3.94 -54.19 -44.58
CA ALA A 11 3.62 -53.20 -45.61
C ALA A 11 2.52 -52.21 -45.22
N ALA A 12 2.92 -50.97 -45.30
CA ALA A 12 2.17 -49.81 -45.79
C ALA A 12 0.74 -49.57 -45.31
N ASN A 13 0.55 -48.52 -44.50
CA ASN A 13 -0.28 -47.44 -44.99
C ASN A 13 -0.06 -46.13 -44.20
N CYS A 14 0.45 -45.17 -44.92
CA CYS A 14 0.62 -43.76 -44.61
C CYS A 14 -0.74 -43.10 -44.38
N ARG A 15 -1.08 -42.76 -43.14
CA ARG A 15 -2.05 -41.69 -42.89
C ARG A 15 -1.45 -40.73 -41.88
N ARG A 16 -0.91 -39.64 -42.45
CA ARG A 16 -0.40 -38.43 -41.81
C ARG A 16 -1.55 -37.79 -41.02
N ARG A 17 -1.63 -38.05 -39.71
CA ARG A 17 -2.47 -37.28 -38.82
C ARG A 17 -1.68 -36.05 -38.37
N VAL A 18 -1.96 -34.93 -39.05
CA VAL A 18 -1.54 -33.57 -38.58
C VAL A 18 -2.24 -33.33 -37.25
N ARG A 19 -1.51 -33.45 -36.13
CA ARG A 19 -1.95 -32.97 -34.83
C ARG A 19 -1.71 -31.48 -34.84
N LEU A 20 -2.76 -30.69 -35.03
CA LEU A 20 -2.79 -29.27 -34.68
C LEU A 20 -2.60 -29.16 -33.15
N ALA A 21 -1.39 -28.85 -32.74
CA ALA A 21 -1.15 -28.40 -31.38
C ALA A 21 -1.68 -26.95 -31.29
N LEU A 22 -2.90 -26.79 -30.79
CA LEU A 22 -3.41 -25.50 -30.34
C LEU A 22 -2.53 -25.04 -29.14
N PHE A 23 -1.57 -24.19 -29.45
CA PHE A 23 -0.86 -23.40 -28.43
C PHE A 23 -1.87 -22.42 -27.84
N TRP A 24 -2.45 -22.78 -26.71
CA TRP A 24 -3.08 -21.82 -25.84
C TRP A 24 -1.97 -20.93 -25.28
N LEU A 25 -1.74 -19.77 -25.92
CA LEU A 25 -1.08 -18.65 -25.26
C LEU A 25 -2.01 -18.21 -24.13
N GLY A 26 -1.83 -18.81 -22.98
CA GLY A 26 -2.37 -18.30 -21.74
C GLY A 26 -1.74 -16.91 -21.51
N LEU A 27 -2.47 -15.87 -21.89
CA LEU A 27 -2.18 -14.52 -21.47
C LEU A 27 -2.36 -14.50 -19.94
N SER A 28 -1.30 -14.86 -19.24
CA SER A 28 -1.22 -14.63 -17.79
C SER A 28 -1.32 -13.11 -17.62
N LEU A 29 -2.53 -12.63 -17.36
CA LEU A 29 -2.74 -11.31 -16.78
C LEU A 29 -1.98 -11.34 -15.44
N ILE A 30 -0.74 -10.90 -15.49
CA ILE A 30 0.03 -10.59 -14.30
C ILE A 30 -0.73 -9.42 -13.68
N ALA A 31 -1.65 -9.73 -12.77
CA ALA A 31 -2.29 -8.73 -11.94
C ALA A 31 -1.15 -8.03 -11.19
N SER A 32 -0.83 -6.83 -11.63
CA SER A 32 0.11 -5.97 -10.89
C SER A 32 -0.41 -5.87 -9.46
N PRO A 33 0.38 -6.21 -8.46
CA PRO A 33 -0.05 -6.08 -7.07
C PRO A 33 -0.44 -4.63 -6.82
N ALA A 34 -1.57 -4.42 -6.14
CA ALA A 34 -1.96 -3.11 -5.66
C ALA A 34 -0.87 -2.63 -4.69
N TRP A 35 -0.26 -1.50 -5.01
CA TRP A 35 0.73 -0.82 -4.20
C TRP A 35 -0.04 0.19 -3.35
N GLY A 36 0.34 0.41 -2.09
CA GLY A 36 -0.11 1.56 -1.32
C GLY A 36 0.30 2.87 -2.00
N TRP A 37 0.14 4.00 -1.33
CA TRP A 37 0.77 5.21 -1.86
C TRP A 37 2.10 4.82 -2.49
N GLY A 38 2.32 5.05 -3.77
CA GLY A 38 3.58 4.69 -4.42
C GLY A 38 4.79 5.15 -3.60
N GLY A 39 5.98 4.67 -3.93
CA GLY A 39 7.17 4.98 -3.12
C GLY A 39 7.32 6.46 -2.75
N THR A 40 6.84 7.39 -3.60
CA THR A 40 6.84 8.83 -3.33
C THR A 40 5.94 9.19 -2.16
N GLY A 41 4.68 8.70 -2.12
CA GLY A 41 3.75 9.02 -1.04
C GLY A 41 4.24 8.51 0.32
N HIS A 42 4.73 7.28 0.41
CA HIS A 42 5.30 6.73 1.64
C HIS A 42 6.52 7.53 2.12
N ARG A 43 7.42 7.94 1.20
CA ARG A 43 8.54 8.82 1.56
C ARG A 43 8.07 10.16 2.10
N MET A 44 7.06 10.77 1.47
CA MET A 44 6.50 12.05 1.90
C MET A 44 5.88 11.97 3.30
N ILE A 45 5.07 10.95 3.58
CA ILE A 45 4.45 10.71 4.88
C ILE A 45 5.51 10.59 5.98
N CYS A 46 6.53 9.77 5.75
CA CYS A 46 7.57 9.56 6.75
C CYS A 46 8.51 10.77 6.89
N GLU A 47 8.73 11.57 5.84
CA GLU A 47 9.43 12.85 5.97
C GLU A 47 8.62 13.84 6.80
N ILE A 48 7.30 13.96 6.57
CA ILE A 48 6.41 14.79 7.39
C ILE A 48 6.44 14.34 8.85
N ALA A 49 6.31 13.03 9.10
CA ALA A 49 6.38 12.49 10.46
C ALA A 49 7.71 12.80 11.13
N TRP A 50 8.83 12.66 10.41
CA TRP A 50 10.16 12.97 10.92
C TRP A 50 10.30 14.41 11.45
N GLN A 51 9.65 15.38 10.80
CA GLN A 51 9.70 16.77 11.22
C GLN A 51 8.99 17.02 12.56
N HIS A 52 8.09 16.13 12.97
CA HIS A 52 7.29 16.24 14.19
C HIS A 52 7.67 15.25 15.29
N LEU A 53 8.76 14.48 15.11
CA LEU A 53 9.28 13.62 16.16
C LEU A 53 9.91 14.45 17.29
N THR A 54 9.68 14.01 18.52
CA THR A 54 10.44 14.49 19.68
C THR A 54 11.92 14.18 19.52
N PRO A 55 12.82 14.91 20.21
CA PRO A 55 14.24 14.60 20.17
C PRO A 55 14.55 13.16 20.63
N ALA A 56 13.81 12.62 21.60
CA ALA A 56 14.01 11.26 22.10
C ALA A 56 13.54 10.22 21.06
N ALA A 57 12.31 10.34 20.53
CA ALA A 57 11.81 9.45 19.49
C ALA A 57 12.71 9.47 18.23
N ARG A 58 13.23 10.65 17.86
CA ARG A 58 14.17 10.80 16.73
C ARG A 58 15.46 10.03 16.95
N ARG A 59 16.04 10.08 18.18
CA ARG A 59 17.24 9.30 18.53
C ARG A 59 16.99 7.81 18.45
N GLU A 60 15.84 7.33 18.98
CA GLU A 60 15.47 5.91 18.93
C GLU A 60 15.26 5.42 17.49
N VAL A 61 14.54 6.16 16.67
CA VAL A 61 14.39 5.84 15.22
C VAL A 61 15.76 5.74 14.56
N GLN A 62 16.65 6.71 14.77
CA GLN A 62 18.02 6.64 14.23
C GLN A 62 18.79 5.43 14.75
N GLY A 63 18.64 5.11 16.03
CA GLY A 63 19.26 3.94 16.64
C GLY A 63 18.79 2.63 16.02
N LEU A 64 17.48 2.48 15.75
CA LEU A 64 16.91 1.31 15.09
C LEU A 64 17.39 1.19 13.65
N LEU A 65 17.41 2.29 12.91
CA LEU A 65 17.88 2.28 11.52
C LEU A 65 19.35 1.82 11.35
N ARG A 66 20.20 1.99 12.38
CA ARG A 66 21.61 1.53 12.35
C ARG A 66 21.79 0.02 12.57
N VAL A 67 20.73 -0.72 12.88
CA VAL A 67 20.79 -2.18 13.07
C VAL A 67 21.24 -2.89 11.78
N GLU A 68 20.88 -2.35 10.63
CA GLU A 68 21.34 -2.84 9.33
C GLU A 68 22.42 -1.92 8.75
N ARG A 69 23.50 -2.51 8.23
CA ARG A 69 24.52 -1.78 7.49
C ARG A 69 23.92 -1.23 6.20
N GLY A 70 24.19 0.04 5.89
CA GLY A 70 23.61 0.70 4.70
C GLY A 70 22.15 1.11 4.89
N SER A 71 21.68 1.13 6.13
CA SER A 71 20.33 1.55 6.49
C SER A 71 20.01 2.92 5.90
N SER A 72 18.89 2.98 5.23
CA SER A 72 18.32 4.16 4.62
C SER A 72 17.87 5.18 5.68
N ARG A 73 17.64 6.41 5.22
CA ARG A 73 16.93 7.41 6.02
C ARG A 73 15.53 6.90 6.37
N PHE A 74 14.91 7.44 7.42
CA PHE A 74 13.58 6.99 7.86
C PHE A 74 12.53 7.05 6.74
N ASN A 75 12.53 8.11 5.94
CA ASN A 75 11.62 8.22 4.79
C ASN A 75 11.79 7.07 3.77
N GLU A 76 13.02 6.64 3.47
CA GLU A 76 13.27 5.50 2.60
C GLU A 76 12.88 4.17 3.24
N SER A 77 12.96 4.05 4.56
CA SER A 77 12.61 2.82 5.29
C SER A 77 11.11 2.50 5.18
N CYS A 78 10.27 3.53 5.01
CA CYS A 78 8.82 3.36 4.91
C CYS A 78 8.35 2.75 3.58
N THR A 79 9.22 2.63 2.58
CA THR A 79 8.94 1.88 1.35
C THR A 79 9.35 0.42 1.43
N TRP A 80 9.87 -0.03 2.59
CA TRP A 80 10.43 -1.38 2.73
C TRP A 80 9.39 -2.47 2.56
N ALA A 81 8.18 -2.31 3.08
CA ALA A 81 7.11 -3.28 2.96
C ALA A 81 6.78 -3.63 1.49
N ASP A 82 6.79 -2.63 0.62
CA ASP A 82 6.58 -2.85 -0.82
C ASP A 82 7.77 -3.54 -1.49
N ARG A 83 9.00 -3.19 -1.08
CA ARG A 83 10.21 -3.79 -1.67
C ARG A 83 10.38 -5.27 -1.36
N ILE A 84 9.82 -5.75 -0.26
CA ILE A 84 9.87 -7.17 0.12
C ILE A 84 8.73 -7.99 -0.48
N ARG A 85 7.79 -7.38 -1.19
CA ARG A 85 6.76 -8.11 -1.93
C ARG A 85 7.42 -9.04 -2.94
N GLY A 86 6.95 -10.28 -2.99
CA GLY A 86 7.53 -11.34 -3.81
C GLY A 86 8.61 -12.16 -3.10
N ASP A 87 9.00 -11.81 -1.88
CA ASP A 87 9.73 -12.68 -0.98
C ASP A 87 8.74 -13.48 -0.15
N SER A 88 8.66 -14.79 -0.41
CA SER A 88 7.66 -15.69 0.19
C SER A 88 7.67 -15.69 1.73
N ARG A 89 8.77 -15.29 2.34
CA ARG A 89 8.86 -15.13 3.81
C ARG A 89 7.90 -14.08 4.36
N TYR A 90 7.46 -13.14 3.51
CA TYR A 90 6.61 -12.00 3.86
C TYR A 90 5.23 -12.03 3.21
N ASP A 91 4.85 -13.13 2.53
CA ASP A 91 3.52 -13.26 1.88
C ASP A 91 2.36 -13.04 2.84
N PHE A 92 2.56 -13.34 4.13
CA PHE A 92 1.55 -13.12 5.18
C PHE A 92 1.21 -11.65 5.38
N LEU A 93 2.07 -10.70 4.97
CA LEU A 93 1.82 -9.27 5.07
C LEU A 93 0.86 -8.75 3.99
N ALA A 94 0.63 -9.49 2.91
CA ALA A 94 -0.20 -9.02 1.80
C ALA A 94 -1.58 -8.49 2.22
N PRO A 95 -2.37 -9.15 3.10
CA PRO A 95 -3.65 -8.62 3.57
C PRO A 95 -3.51 -7.44 4.57
N TRP A 96 -2.32 -7.17 5.10
CA TRP A 96 -2.09 -6.12 6.09
C TRP A 96 -2.07 -4.71 5.50
N HIS A 97 -2.00 -4.59 4.17
CA HIS A 97 -1.96 -3.31 3.47
C HIS A 97 -3.34 -2.66 3.26
N TYR A 98 -4.44 -3.38 3.49
CA TYR A 98 -5.78 -2.87 3.18
C TYR A 98 -6.86 -3.40 4.14
N LEU A 99 -8.04 -2.80 4.02
CA LEU A 99 -9.27 -3.28 4.67
C LEU A 99 -10.42 -3.20 3.66
N ASN A 100 -11.10 -4.33 3.44
CA ASN A 100 -12.30 -4.34 2.61
C ASN A 100 -13.56 -4.30 3.49
N LEU A 101 -14.42 -3.34 3.21
CA LEU A 101 -15.69 -3.14 3.91
C LEU A 101 -16.89 -3.28 2.96
N PRO A 102 -18.04 -3.78 3.43
CA PRO A 102 -19.27 -3.71 2.67
C PRO A 102 -19.68 -2.25 2.41
N PRO A 103 -20.30 -1.94 1.25
CA PRO A 103 -20.83 -0.61 0.97
C PRO A 103 -21.76 -0.13 2.10
N GLY A 104 -21.69 1.18 2.43
CA GLY A 104 -22.52 1.78 3.47
C GLY A 104 -22.15 1.37 4.90
N THR A 105 -20.98 0.78 5.13
CA THR A 105 -20.52 0.44 6.48
C THR A 105 -20.34 1.71 7.32
N ALA A 106 -21.16 1.90 8.35
CA ALA A 106 -21.13 3.10 9.18
C ALA A 106 -19.95 3.15 10.18
N ARG A 107 -19.45 1.99 10.62
CA ARG A 107 -18.36 1.88 11.60
C ARG A 107 -17.58 0.58 11.46
N TYR A 108 -16.29 0.64 11.76
CA TYR A 108 -15.43 -0.54 11.88
C TYR A 108 -15.88 -1.45 13.03
N ARG A 109 -15.67 -2.74 12.88
CA ARG A 109 -15.80 -3.78 13.92
C ARG A 109 -14.73 -4.84 13.65
N ASP A 110 -14.20 -5.50 14.68
CA ASP A 110 -13.13 -6.50 14.57
C ASP A 110 -13.43 -7.63 13.58
N ARG A 111 -14.70 -8.01 13.44
CA ARG A 111 -15.12 -9.01 12.43
C ARG A 111 -14.87 -8.59 10.98
N HIS A 112 -14.65 -7.30 10.73
CA HIS A 112 -14.30 -6.79 9.39
C HIS A 112 -12.84 -7.05 9.04
N CYS A 113 -11.99 -7.29 10.04
CA CYS A 113 -10.61 -7.68 9.83
C CYS A 113 -10.52 -9.21 9.72
N PRO A 114 -10.16 -9.78 8.57
CA PRO A 114 -10.00 -11.22 8.40
C PRO A 114 -8.98 -11.81 9.37
N ARG A 115 -8.99 -13.14 9.53
CA ARG A 115 -8.00 -13.83 10.37
C ARG A 115 -6.57 -13.60 9.90
N GLN A 116 -6.35 -13.46 8.58
CA GLN A 116 -5.06 -13.17 7.98
C GLN A 116 -4.54 -11.75 8.29
N GLY A 117 -5.37 -10.90 8.88
CA GLY A 117 -5.03 -9.52 9.21
C GLY A 117 -5.67 -8.49 8.26
N CYS A 118 -5.48 -7.23 8.60
CA CYS A 118 -5.87 -6.05 7.84
C CYS A 118 -5.06 -4.85 8.32
N VAL A 119 -5.10 -3.74 7.59
CA VAL A 119 -4.30 -2.55 7.90
C VAL A 119 -4.54 -1.98 9.31
N VAL A 120 -5.76 -2.06 9.84
CA VAL A 120 -6.08 -1.58 11.20
C VAL A 120 -5.31 -2.40 12.24
N ARG A 121 -5.43 -3.72 12.21
CA ARG A 121 -4.72 -4.61 13.13
C ARG A 121 -3.21 -4.51 12.95
N ALA A 122 -2.73 -4.40 11.72
CA ALA A 122 -1.31 -4.26 11.41
C ALA A 122 -0.68 -3.03 12.07
N ILE A 123 -1.39 -1.88 12.09
CA ILE A 123 -0.94 -0.66 12.77
C ILE A 123 -0.84 -0.90 14.28
N GLU A 124 -1.85 -1.54 14.88
CA GLU A 124 -1.88 -1.81 16.33
C GLU A 124 -0.76 -2.76 16.75
N GLU A 125 -0.59 -3.88 16.03
CA GLU A 125 0.43 -4.89 16.30
C GLU A 125 1.85 -4.32 16.13
N THR A 126 2.11 -3.62 15.03
CA THR A 126 3.43 -3.04 14.78
C THR A 126 3.78 -1.93 15.77
N ARG A 127 2.80 -1.12 16.18
CA ARG A 127 2.99 -0.12 17.26
C ARG A 127 3.35 -0.81 18.58
N ALA A 128 2.64 -1.88 18.95
CA ALA A 128 2.89 -2.63 20.18
C ALA A 128 4.31 -3.23 20.21
N ILE A 129 4.73 -3.89 19.11
CA ILE A 129 6.09 -4.43 18.98
C ILE A 129 7.13 -3.31 19.07
N LEU A 130 6.91 -2.18 18.43
CA LEU A 130 7.84 -1.04 18.46
C LEU A 130 8.02 -0.46 19.86
N ALA A 131 6.94 -0.38 20.64
CA ALA A 131 6.95 0.18 21.99
C ALA A 131 7.58 -0.74 23.04
N ASP A 132 7.54 -2.06 22.83
CA ASP A 132 7.99 -3.05 23.80
C ASP A 132 9.51 -3.30 23.67
N SER A 133 10.28 -2.83 24.64
CA SER A 133 11.75 -3.00 24.71
C SER A 133 12.20 -4.47 24.88
N ARG A 134 11.31 -5.39 25.20
CA ARG A 134 11.60 -6.84 25.28
C ARG A 134 11.79 -7.46 23.88
N HIS A 135 11.23 -6.87 22.85
CA HIS A 135 11.51 -7.25 21.47
C HIS A 135 12.94 -6.86 21.08
N SER A 136 13.55 -7.71 20.25
CA SER A 136 14.87 -7.46 19.72
C SER A 136 14.89 -6.14 18.90
N ARG A 137 16.05 -5.52 18.80
CA ARG A 137 16.21 -4.31 17.95
C ARG A 137 15.88 -4.58 16.48
N ARG A 138 16.02 -5.81 16.00
CA ARG A 138 15.63 -6.22 14.65
C ARG A 138 14.12 -6.23 14.49
N GLU A 139 13.38 -6.88 15.38
CA GLU A 139 11.91 -6.89 15.36
C GLU A 139 11.35 -5.48 15.47
N ARG A 140 11.91 -4.65 16.35
CA ARG A 140 11.51 -3.24 16.48
C ARG A 140 11.83 -2.42 15.23
N LEU A 141 12.93 -2.69 14.52
CA LEU A 141 13.24 -2.06 13.24
C LEU A 141 12.20 -2.43 12.18
N ASP A 142 11.87 -3.71 12.07
CA ASP A 142 10.88 -4.18 11.11
C ASP A 142 9.49 -3.62 11.45
N ALA A 143 9.13 -3.55 12.73
CA ALA A 143 7.91 -2.90 13.21
C ALA A 143 7.88 -1.38 12.89
N LEU A 144 8.99 -0.67 13.03
CA LEU A 144 9.10 0.75 12.64
C LEU A 144 8.82 0.97 11.15
N ARG A 145 9.40 0.13 10.29
CA ARG A 145 9.23 0.16 8.84
C ARG A 145 7.79 -0.11 8.42
N LEU A 146 7.21 -1.17 9.00
CA LEU A 146 5.84 -1.59 8.74
C LEU A 146 4.83 -0.57 9.27
N LEU A 147 5.03 -0.04 10.47
CA LEU A 147 4.15 1.00 11.03
C LEU A 147 4.13 2.24 10.15
N GLY A 148 5.31 2.72 9.71
CA GLY A 148 5.41 3.86 8.81
C GLY A 148 4.68 3.63 7.48
N HIS A 149 4.76 2.43 6.95
CA HIS A 149 4.08 2.03 5.73
C HIS A 149 2.56 1.92 5.92
N PHE A 150 2.09 1.14 6.88
CA PHE A 150 0.65 0.89 7.09
C PHE A 150 -0.13 2.13 7.53
N VAL A 151 0.50 3.06 8.26
CA VAL A 151 -0.13 4.36 8.51
C VAL A 151 -0.31 5.13 7.21
N GLY A 152 0.60 5.00 6.25
CA GLY A 152 0.39 5.51 4.89
C GLY A 152 -0.81 4.85 4.23
N ASP A 153 -0.84 3.53 4.18
CA ASP A 153 -1.88 2.74 3.52
C ASP A 153 -3.28 3.06 4.03
N VAL A 154 -3.48 3.11 5.34
CA VAL A 154 -4.80 3.40 5.91
C VAL A 154 -5.33 4.80 5.54
N HIS A 155 -4.44 5.72 5.13
CA HIS A 155 -4.81 7.06 4.68
C HIS A 155 -5.00 7.17 3.15
N GLN A 156 -4.67 6.14 2.38
CA GLN A 156 -5.02 6.05 0.97
C GLN A 156 -6.48 5.53 0.87
N PRO A 157 -7.41 6.31 0.31
CA PRO A 157 -8.82 5.96 0.35
C PRO A 157 -9.11 4.55 -0.20
N LEU A 158 -8.53 4.16 -1.32
CA LEU A 158 -8.80 2.87 -1.96
C LEU A 158 -8.18 1.67 -1.22
N HIS A 159 -7.29 1.90 -0.23
CA HIS A 159 -6.85 0.85 0.69
C HIS A 159 -7.90 0.51 1.76
N VAL A 160 -8.92 1.35 1.93
CA VAL A 160 -10.09 1.05 2.74
C VAL A 160 -11.31 1.16 1.84
N SER A 161 -11.69 0.06 1.19
CA SER A 161 -12.60 0.08 0.07
C SER A 161 -13.41 -1.21 -0.05
N HIS A 162 -13.90 -1.53 -1.25
CA HIS A 162 -14.73 -2.69 -1.51
C HIS A 162 -13.94 -3.88 -2.03
N ALA A 163 -14.30 -5.09 -1.60
CA ALA A 163 -13.67 -6.34 -2.06
C ALA A 163 -13.94 -6.62 -3.54
N ARG A 164 -15.12 -6.20 -4.07
CA ARG A 164 -15.62 -6.59 -5.40
C ARG A 164 -14.71 -6.18 -6.55
N ASP A 165 -14.08 -5.01 -6.43
CA ASP A 165 -13.16 -4.46 -7.43
C ASP A 165 -11.72 -4.33 -6.94
N ARG A 166 -11.42 -4.96 -5.78
CA ARG A 166 -10.11 -4.93 -5.12
C ARG A 166 -9.61 -3.50 -4.91
N GLY A 167 -10.46 -2.65 -4.33
CA GLY A 167 -10.09 -1.26 -4.09
C GLY A 167 -9.83 -0.48 -5.38
N GLY A 168 -10.62 -0.68 -6.42
CA GLY A 168 -10.45 0.00 -7.70
C GLY A 168 -9.36 -0.57 -8.62
N THR A 169 -8.68 -1.67 -8.22
CA THR A 169 -7.67 -2.34 -9.08
C THR A 169 -8.30 -2.91 -10.35
N LEU A 170 -9.53 -3.43 -10.27
CA LEU A 170 -10.27 -3.99 -11.41
C LEU A 170 -11.07 -2.93 -12.17
N ARG A 171 -11.10 -1.69 -11.70
CA ARG A 171 -11.75 -0.58 -12.37
C ARG A 171 -10.75 0.20 -13.20
N THR A 172 -11.02 0.31 -14.49
CA THR A 172 -10.16 1.00 -15.46
C THR A 172 -10.74 2.37 -15.78
N VAL A 173 -9.91 3.40 -15.78
CA VAL A 173 -10.28 4.79 -16.08
C VAL A 173 -9.27 5.41 -17.04
N ARG A 174 -9.67 6.49 -17.74
CA ARG A 174 -8.74 7.39 -18.44
C ARG A 174 -8.36 8.54 -17.51
N TYR A 175 -7.09 8.89 -17.46
CA TYR A 175 -6.54 9.93 -16.59
C TYR A 175 -6.14 11.15 -17.43
N GLY A 176 -6.94 12.20 -17.38
CA GLY A 176 -6.73 13.38 -18.21
C GLY A 176 -6.70 13.03 -19.69
N ASP A 177 -5.69 13.55 -20.39
CA ASP A 177 -5.49 13.33 -21.83
C ASP A 177 -4.68 12.05 -22.13
N ASP A 178 -4.36 11.22 -21.11
CA ASP A 178 -3.60 10.00 -21.32
C ASP A 178 -4.42 9.01 -22.18
N PRO A 179 -3.91 8.56 -23.34
CA PRO A 179 -4.65 7.68 -24.23
C PRO A 179 -4.78 6.25 -23.65
N ALA A 180 -3.90 5.86 -22.75
CA ALA A 180 -3.87 4.53 -22.19
C ALA A 180 -4.74 4.44 -20.93
N PRO A 181 -5.72 3.51 -20.87
CA PRO A 181 -6.49 3.31 -19.65
C PRO A 181 -5.61 2.72 -18.53
N ILE A 182 -5.90 3.12 -17.29
CA ILE A 182 -5.17 2.73 -16.10
C ILE A 182 -6.15 2.32 -14.99
N SER A 183 -5.75 1.46 -14.06
CA SER A 183 -6.64 1.14 -12.93
C SER A 183 -6.83 2.37 -12.03
N LEU A 184 -8.05 2.54 -11.50
CA LEU A 184 -8.37 3.61 -10.56
C LEU A 184 -7.44 3.58 -9.34
N HIS A 185 -7.13 2.38 -8.85
CA HIS A 185 -6.18 2.20 -7.75
C HIS A 185 -4.81 2.83 -8.06
N LYS A 186 -4.26 2.54 -9.24
CA LYS A 186 -2.97 3.07 -9.67
C LYS A 186 -2.98 4.59 -9.90
N VAL A 187 -4.12 5.17 -10.26
CA VAL A 187 -4.27 6.64 -10.30
C VAL A 187 -3.99 7.23 -8.92
N TRP A 188 -4.56 6.65 -7.88
CA TRP A 188 -4.41 7.14 -6.51
C TRP A 188 -3.04 6.85 -5.91
N ASP A 189 -2.45 5.71 -6.23
CA ASP A 189 -1.13 5.36 -5.70
C ASP A 189 0.00 6.17 -6.32
N ASP A 190 -0.05 6.40 -7.64
CA ASP A 190 1.07 6.94 -8.40
C ASP A 190 0.72 8.26 -9.13
N ARG A 191 -0.26 8.22 -10.05
CA ARG A 191 -0.48 9.31 -11.02
C ARG A 191 -0.82 10.66 -10.38
N LEU A 192 -1.54 10.64 -9.27
CA LEU A 192 -1.85 11.87 -8.52
C LEU A 192 -0.61 12.48 -7.85
N LEU A 193 0.46 11.69 -7.65
CA LEU A 193 1.71 12.10 -7.01
C LEU A 193 2.85 12.38 -8.00
N ASP A 194 2.77 11.91 -9.25
CA ASP A 194 3.85 12.03 -10.25
C ASP A 194 4.44 13.44 -10.35
N HIS A 195 3.61 14.48 -10.20
CA HIS A 195 4.07 15.86 -10.26
C HIS A 195 4.95 16.30 -9.08
N TRP A 196 5.08 15.48 -8.04
CA TRP A 196 5.97 15.68 -6.88
C TRP A 196 7.22 14.80 -6.91
N ASP A 197 7.36 13.85 -7.83
CA ASP A 197 8.43 12.85 -7.80
C ASP A 197 9.83 13.46 -7.73
N ALA A 198 10.10 14.52 -8.49
CA ALA A 198 11.38 15.20 -8.47
C ALA A 198 11.61 16.03 -7.19
N ASP A 199 10.54 16.61 -6.64
CA ASP A 199 10.58 17.60 -5.55
C ASP A 199 9.86 17.12 -4.28
N TRP A 200 9.63 15.81 -4.14
CA TRP A 200 8.83 15.24 -3.04
C TRP A 200 9.31 15.73 -1.66
N ARG A 201 10.60 15.85 -1.45
CA ARG A 201 11.16 16.21 -0.14
C ARG A 201 10.94 17.69 0.22
N PRO A 202 11.30 18.68 -0.63
CA PRO A 202 10.91 20.07 -0.39
C PRO A 202 9.40 20.26 -0.18
N VAL A 203 8.57 19.54 -0.95
CA VAL A 203 7.10 19.57 -0.79
C VAL A 203 6.69 19.03 0.58
N SER A 204 7.23 17.89 1.01
CA SER A 204 6.96 17.32 2.34
C SER A 204 7.33 18.27 3.48
N LEU A 205 8.46 18.96 3.36
CA LEU A 205 8.90 19.96 4.35
C LEU A 205 7.95 21.15 4.41
N ARG A 206 7.43 21.63 3.28
CA ARG A 206 6.39 22.67 3.25
C ARG A 206 5.10 22.17 3.91
N MET A 207 4.63 20.97 3.56
CA MET A 207 3.44 20.36 4.14
C MET A 207 3.55 20.21 5.67
N ALA A 208 4.70 19.77 6.17
CA ALA A 208 4.94 19.65 7.62
C ALA A 208 4.86 21.00 8.32
N ARG A 209 5.46 22.05 7.77
CA ARG A 209 5.46 23.41 8.35
C ARG A 209 4.07 24.07 8.29
N ALA A 210 3.28 23.76 7.28
CA ALA A 210 1.97 24.35 7.04
C ALA A 210 0.85 23.78 7.93
N LEU A 211 1.14 22.79 8.81
CA LEU A 211 0.15 22.21 9.73
C LEU A 211 -0.32 23.25 10.75
N ALA A 212 -1.57 23.70 10.62
CA ALA A 212 -2.20 24.63 11.53
C ALA A 212 -2.49 23.97 12.92
N MET A 213 -2.62 24.77 13.97
CA MET A 213 -2.82 24.27 15.33
C MET A 213 -4.16 23.53 15.51
N ASP A 214 -5.20 23.98 14.83
CA ASP A 214 -6.51 23.33 14.82
C ASP A 214 -6.48 22.00 14.05
N GLU A 215 -5.80 21.92 12.92
CA GLU A 215 -5.54 20.67 12.20
C GLU A 215 -4.82 19.66 13.09
N ARG A 216 -3.74 20.07 13.75
CA ARG A 216 -2.97 19.22 14.68
C ARG A 216 -3.87 18.66 15.79
N ARG A 217 -4.67 19.52 16.42
CA ARG A 217 -5.60 19.11 17.49
C ARG A 217 -6.69 18.17 16.98
N LEU A 218 -7.23 18.42 15.79
CA LEU A 218 -8.25 17.58 15.17
C LEU A 218 -7.69 16.21 14.80
N TRP A 219 -6.54 16.19 14.11
CA TRP A 219 -5.94 14.97 13.59
C TRP A 219 -5.24 14.10 14.64
N SER A 220 -4.99 14.64 15.84
CA SER A 220 -4.52 13.85 16.99
C SER A 220 -5.60 12.96 17.61
N LYS A 221 -6.84 13.08 17.17
CA LYS A 221 -7.96 12.26 17.65
C LYS A 221 -8.09 10.98 16.89
N GLY A 222 -8.75 10.00 17.56
CA GLY A 222 -9.05 8.71 16.94
C GLY A 222 -7.84 7.75 16.87
N ASP A 223 -8.15 6.55 16.42
CA ASP A 223 -7.22 5.44 16.27
C ASP A 223 -7.20 4.92 14.81
N ALA A 224 -6.51 3.80 14.57
CA ALA A 224 -6.42 3.20 13.25
C ALA A 224 -7.79 2.82 12.66
N ALA A 225 -8.75 2.43 13.49
CA ALA A 225 -10.12 2.11 13.05
C ALA A 225 -10.87 3.37 12.62
N ASP A 226 -10.74 4.47 13.35
CA ASP A 226 -11.32 5.76 12.98
C ASP A 226 -10.73 6.28 11.67
N TRP A 227 -9.40 6.17 11.49
CA TRP A 227 -8.71 6.60 10.27
C TRP A 227 -9.11 5.76 9.05
N ALA A 228 -9.32 4.45 9.26
CA ALA A 228 -9.85 3.57 8.23
C ALA A 228 -11.26 4.01 7.82
N MET A 229 -12.13 4.36 8.77
CA MET A 229 -13.48 4.84 8.46
C MET A 229 -13.49 6.21 7.79
N GLU A 230 -12.54 7.09 8.09
CA GLU A 230 -12.35 8.34 7.32
C GLU A 230 -12.02 8.02 5.85
N SER A 231 -11.07 7.13 5.61
CA SER A 231 -10.68 6.71 4.25
C SER A 231 -11.84 6.05 3.52
N PHE A 232 -12.59 5.17 4.19
CA PHE A 232 -13.76 4.51 3.60
C PHE A 232 -14.83 5.49 3.14
N ARG A 233 -15.17 6.50 3.99
CA ARG A 233 -16.13 7.55 3.60
C ARG A 233 -15.62 8.34 2.40
N LEU A 234 -14.34 8.71 2.37
CA LEU A 234 -13.75 9.40 1.21
C LEU A 234 -13.82 8.54 -0.05
N THR A 235 -13.61 7.23 0.08
CA THR A 235 -13.76 6.28 -1.02
C THR A 235 -15.17 6.29 -1.57
N GLU A 236 -16.20 6.18 -0.71
CA GLU A 236 -17.60 6.16 -1.13
C GLU A 236 -18.10 7.51 -1.63
N ASP A 237 -17.74 8.61 -0.95
CA ASP A 237 -18.32 9.94 -1.20
C ASP A 237 -17.59 10.73 -2.29
N GLN A 238 -16.31 10.45 -2.55
CA GLN A 238 -15.49 11.27 -3.45
C GLN A 238 -14.76 10.44 -4.53
N VAL A 239 -14.13 9.33 -4.17
CA VAL A 239 -13.26 8.61 -5.13
C VAL A 239 -14.08 7.83 -6.16
N TYR A 240 -15.05 7.05 -5.73
CA TYR A 240 -15.90 6.31 -6.67
C TYR A 240 -16.84 7.19 -7.48
N PRO A 241 -17.50 8.22 -6.92
CA PRO A 241 -18.34 9.14 -7.69
C PRO A 241 -17.57 9.90 -8.78
N GLN A 242 -16.35 10.36 -8.52
CA GLN A 242 -15.51 11.04 -9.51
C GLN A 242 -15.11 10.16 -10.70
N ALA A 243 -15.15 8.85 -10.54
CA ALA A 243 -14.75 7.93 -11.60
C ALA A 243 -15.96 7.29 -12.33
N LEU A 244 -17.19 7.79 -12.16
CA LEU A 244 -18.39 7.16 -12.71
C LEU A 244 -18.37 7.03 -14.23
N ASP A 245 -17.82 8.02 -14.92
CA ASP A 245 -17.77 8.08 -16.39
C ASP A 245 -16.52 7.43 -16.98
N ASP A 246 -15.74 6.71 -16.15
CA ASP A 246 -14.45 6.10 -16.53
C ASP A 246 -13.42 7.09 -17.12
N VAL A 247 -13.61 8.39 -16.88
CA VAL A 247 -12.70 9.49 -17.21
C VAL A 247 -12.50 10.34 -15.97
N ILE A 248 -11.26 10.64 -15.64
CA ILE A 248 -10.90 11.57 -14.58
C ILE A 248 -10.34 12.82 -15.28
N ASP A 249 -11.15 13.87 -15.35
CA ASP A 249 -10.80 15.11 -16.04
C ASP A 249 -9.84 16.01 -15.24
N ALA A 250 -9.41 17.12 -15.82
CA ALA A 250 -8.46 18.04 -15.20
C ALA A 250 -8.99 18.65 -13.87
N SER A 251 -10.30 18.88 -13.76
CA SER A 251 -10.92 19.45 -12.55
C SER A 251 -10.97 18.42 -11.43
N GLU A 252 -11.29 17.17 -11.77
CA GLU A 252 -11.30 16.01 -10.86
C GLU A 252 -9.88 15.67 -10.39
N ILE A 253 -8.90 15.71 -11.29
CA ILE A 253 -7.48 15.56 -10.95
C ILE A 253 -7.06 16.63 -9.93
N ALA A 254 -7.44 17.89 -10.15
CA ALA A 254 -7.11 18.97 -9.23
C ALA A 254 -7.77 18.79 -7.85
N ALA A 255 -9.03 18.33 -7.81
CA ALA A 255 -9.75 18.01 -6.58
C ALA A 255 -9.10 16.84 -5.85
N ALA A 256 -8.82 15.74 -6.56
CA ALA A 256 -8.16 14.56 -6.01
C ALA A 256 -6.78 14.89 -5.44
N ARG A 257 -5.97 15.71 -6.11
CA ARG A 257 -4.65 16.15 -5.62
C ARG A 257 -4.74 16.94 -4.31
N ARG A 258 -5.74 17.79 -4.14
CA ARG A 258 -5.97 18.48 -2.85
C ARG A 258 -6.33 17.49 -1.74
N LEU A 259 -7.12 16.47 -2.05
CA LEU A 259 -7.43 15.42 -1.10
C LEU A 259 -6.19 14.59 -0.75
N VAL A 260 -5.39 14.20 -1.74
CA VAL A 260 -4.10 13.51 -1.54
C VAL A 260 -3.20 14.31 -0.60
N GLU A 261 -3.00 15.61 -0.84
CA GLU A 261 -2.20 16.48 0.03
C GLU A 261 -2.70 16.44 1.47
N THR A 262 -4.02 16.54 1.68
CA THR A 262 -4.62 16.47 3.01
C THR A 262 -4.34 15.13 3.67
N ARG A 263 -4.52 14.02 2.94
CA ARG A 263 -4.30 12.66 3.49
C ARG A 263 -2.83 12.38 3.82
N LEU A 264 -1.89 12.88 3.01
CA LEU A 264 -0.45 12.78 3.30
C LEU A 264 -0.07 13.55 4.58
N ARG A 265 -0.62 14.76 4.76
CA ARG A 265 -0.41 15.57 5.97
C ARG A 265 -0.99 14.91 7.21
N GLN A 266 -2.20 14.36 7.12
CA GLN A 266 -2.85 13.61 8.21
C GLN A 266 -2.03 12.38 8.59
N ALA A 267 -1.64 11.57 7.60
CA ALA A 267 -0.83 10.37 7.82
C ALA A 267 0.50 10.70 8.51
N GLY A 268 1.22 11.71 8.01
CA GLY A 268 2.49 12.13 8.60
C GLY A 268 2.37 12.63 10.04
N TRP A 269 1.36 13.44 10.34
CA TRP A 269 1.09 13.93 11.70
C TRP A 269 0.74 12.78 12.65
N ARG A 270 -0.17 11.88 12.24
CA ARG A 270 -0.63 10.72 13.02
C ARG A 270 0.50 9.73 13.27
N LEU A 271 1.33 9.47 12.25
CA LEU A 271 2.51 8.62 12.38
C LEU A 271 3.49 9.21 13.42
N ALA A 272 3.74 10.53 13.38
CA ALA A 272 4.59 11.16 14.38
C ALA A 272 4.03 10.98 15.79
N GLY A 273 2.72 11.12 15.99
CA GLY A 273 2.06 10.89 17.26
C GLY A 273 2.26 9.46 17.78
N LEU A 274 2.07 8.45 16.91
CA LEU A 274 2.30 7.05 17.27
C LEU A 274 3.75 6.77 17.63
N LEU A 275 4.70 7.30 16.85
CA LEU A 275 6.14 7.12 17.09
C LEU A 275 6.60 7.82 18.37
N ASN A 276 6.15 9.04 18.64
CA ASN A 276 6.45 9.75 19.87
C ASN A 276 5.92 8.97 21.07
N SER A 277 4.67 8.51 21.03
CA SER A 277 4.08 7.70 22.11
C SER A 277 4.77 6.35 22.33
N ALA A 278 5.30 5.73 21.29
CA ALA A 278 5.94 4.41 21.37
C ALA A 278 7.42 4.48 21.81
N LEU A 279 8.11 5.58 21.50
CA LEU A 279 9.56 5.70 21.63
C LEU A 279 10.01 6.77 22.63
N ASP A 280 9.10 7.60 23.13
CA ASP A 280 9.31 8.65 24.14
C ASP A 280 8.07 8.70 25.06
N PRO A 281 7.77 7.60 25.81
CA PRO A 281 6.56 7.44 26.62
C PRO A 281 6.57 8.32 27.88
#